data_e5ad3d409e0a7c7e561e62551b1c18d7
#
_entry.id   e5ad3d409e0a7c7e561e62551b1c18d7
#
_cell.length_a   1.000
_cell.length_b   1.000
_cell.length_c   1.000
_cell.angle_alpha   90.00
_cell.angle_beta   90.00
_cell.angle_gamma   90.00
#
_symmetry.space_group_name_H-M   'P 1'
#
loop_
_entity.id
_entity.type
_entity.pdbx_description
1 polymer ?
#
loop_
_entity_poly.entity_id
_entity_poly.type
_entity_poly.pdbx_seq_one_letter_code
_entity_poly.pdbx_strand_id
1 'polypeptide(L)'
;MKIFKTFFLGAFLFAAGSAVASSTPDVKYFQPRELIQVSNDNVEMAFDQTSAQVVVTAKSAYELYCRCPWLKAKQEGNNIIVTAEPNEGFVPRTARVILTTTKENVSRVINFTQKPEPGHDKYYPLPTEGNILPMVKMDLSKATHDDFIKEVYKNRSVEGGQVKIKNNTYETSVATHAKSVFKVQLNGAMHFVTDLGIDDAILTRTPENHGDAKYQFLLDGKEVAAGRMTILDKTAVHIDINTHGAKVLEIIFDPNGSNWGDHISMGNPYFELTADKPELID
;
A
#
# COMPACT_ATOMS: atom_id res chain seq x y z
N MET A 1 46.65 17.43 -45.24
CA MET A 1 47.96 16.98 -44.76
C MET A 1 47.83 15.50 -44.34
N LYS A 2 48.49 14.61 -45.08
CA LYS A 2 48.41 13.15 -44.97
C LYS A 2 49.18 12.69 -43.75
N ILE A 3 48.63 11.78 -42.97
CA ILE A 3 49.38 11.05 -41.97
C ILE A 3 49.21 9.54 -42.18
N PHE A 4 50.37 8.87 -42.28
CA PHE A 4 50.58 7.46 -42.64
C PHE A 4 50.11 6.50 -41.51
N LYS A 5 49.56 5.38 -41.97
CA LYS A 5 49.40 4.14 -41.17
C LYS A 5 50.67 3.31 -41.26
N THR A 6 51.20 2.89 -40.13
CA THR A 6 52.26 1.88 -40.06
C THR A 6 51.69 0.59 -39.51
N PHE A 7 51.67 -0.46 -40.31
CA PHE A 7 51.37 -1.83 -39.92
C PHE A 7 52.66 -2.51 -39.41
N PHE A 8 52.61 -3.04 -38.18
CA PHE A 8 53.62 -3.99 -37.72
C PHE A 8 53.09 -5.41 -37.81
N LEU A 9 53.74 -6.21 -38.65
CA LEU A 9 53.50 -7.63 -38.84
C LEU A 9 54.45 -8.38 -37.88
N GLY A 10 53.94 -8.91 -36.77
CA GLY A 10 54.70 -9.76 -35.86
C GLY A 10 54.40 -11.22 -36.12
N ALA A 11 55.42 -11.94 -36.60
CA ALA A 11 55.36 -13.38 -36.74
C ALA A 11 55.46 -14.07 -35.38
N PHE A 12 54.46 -14.86 -35.02
CA PHE A 12 54.51 -15.73 -33.84
C PHE A 12 54.91 -17.16 -34.27
N LEU A 13 56.01 -17.61 -33.74
CA LEU A 13 56.42 -19.03 -33.79
C LEU A 13 55.45 -19.89 -33.01
N PHE A 14 54.86 -20.90 -33.61
CA PHE A 14 54.19 -21.98 -32.94
C PHE A 14 55.14 -22.91 -32.27
N ALA A 15 55.23 -22.90 -30.92
CA ALA A 15 55.81 -23.99 -30.15
C ALA A 15 54.71 -25.03 -29.91
N ALA A 16 54.90 -26.25 -30.39
CA ALA A 16 54.05 -27.40 -30.12
C ALA A 16 54.21 -27.82 -28.66
N GLY A 17 53.33 -27.27 -27.80
CA GLY A 17 53.16 -27.70 -26.42
C GLY A 17 52.09 -28.79 -26.36
N SER A 18 52.44 -29.95 -25.83
CA SER A 18 51.54 -31.05 -25.55
C SER A 18 50.34 -30.56 -24.70
N ALA A 19 49.14 -30.60 -25.25
CA ALA A 19 47.94 -30.33 -24.52
C ALA A 19 47.68 -31.44 -23.50
N VAL A 20 47.98 -31.16 -22.23
CA VAL A 20 47.41 -31.95 -21.12
C VAL A 20 45.93 -31.65 -21.09
N ALA A 21 45.11 -32.62 -21.46
CA ALA A 21 43.65 -32.51 -21.32
C ALA A 21 43.34 -32.38 -19.82
N SER A 22 43.11 -31.16 -19.37
CA SER A 22 42.51 -30.87 -18.07
C SER A 22 41.04 -31.29 -18.15
N SER A 23 40.73 -32.49 -17.67
CA SER A 23 39.34 -32.87 -17.41
C SER A 23 38.81 -32.06 -16.21
N THR A 24 38.36 -30.86 -16.47
CA THR A 24 37.45 -30.20 -15.49
C THR A 24 36.24 -31.08 -15.35
N PRO A 25 35.89 -31.51 -14.14
CA PRO A 25 34.65 -32.29 -13.98
C PRO A 25 33.48 -31.41 -14.47
N ASP A 26 32.62 -32.01 -15.33
CA ASP A 26 31.39 -31.40 -15.79
C ASP A 26 30.53 -31.02 -14.56
N VAL A 27 30.61 -29.79 -14.13
CA VAL A 27 29.74 -29.27 -13.08
C VAL A 27 28.37 -29.14 -13.68
N LYS A 28 27.52 -30.14 -13.46
CA LYS A 28 26.12 -30.11 -13.85
C LYS A 28 25.41 -29.08 -13.00
N TYR A 29 25.14 -27.90 -13.56
CA TYR A 29 24.21 -26.93 -12.95
C TYR A 29 22.78 -27.40 -13.14
N PHE A 30 22.18 -27.87 -12.06
CA PHE A 30 20.74 -28.20 -12.07
C PHE A 30 19.90 -26.94 -11.94
N GLN A 31 18.89 -26.82 -12.80
CA GLN A 31 17.87 -25.79 -12.63
C GLN A 31 16.94 -26.17 -11.47
N PRO A 32 16.50 -25.22 -10.63
CA PRO A 32 15.61 -25.51 -9.51
C PRO A 32 14.37 -26.31 -9.91
N ARG A 33 13.80 -26.03 -11.10
CA ARG A 33 12.63 -26.74 -11.65
C ARG A 33 12.90 -28.20 -12.05
N GLU A 34 14.15 -28.59 -12.21
CA GLU A 34 14.50 -29.98 -12.54
C GLU A 34 14.57 -30.86 -11.29
N LEU A 35 14.89 -30.28 -10.14
CA LEU A 35 15.05 -30.98 -8.87
C LEU A 35 13.79 -30.96 -8.00
N ILE A 36 13.07 -29.82 -7.99
CA ILE A 36 11.80 -29.65 -7.26
C ILE A 36 10.76 -29.07 -8.22
N GLN A 37 9.71 -29.81 -8.47
CA GLN A 37 8.53 -29.38 -9.19
C GLN A 37 7.39 -29.18 -8.20
N VAL A 38 6.59 -28.15 -8.41
CA VAL A 38 5.40 -27.83 -7.60
C VAL A 38 4.21 -27.68 -8.54
N SER A 39 3.03 -28.13 -8.12
CA SER A 39 1.80 -28.02 -8.91
C SER A 39 1.38 -26.57 -9.15
N ASN A 40 1.71 -25.68 -8.21
CA ASN A 40 1.49 -24.24 -8.32
C ASN A 40 2.52 -23.50 -7.45
N ASP A 41 3.18 -22.49 -7.99
CA ASP A 41 4.14 -21.66 -7.26
C ASP A 41 3.59 -20.29 -6.88
N ASN A 42 2.34 -19.96 -7.27
CA ASN A 42 1.63 -18.75 -6.88
C ASN A 42 0.18 -19.10 -6.51
N VAL A 43 -0.06 -19.38 -5.25
CA VAL A 43 -1.34 -19.83 -4.73
C VAL A 43 -2.14 -18.63 -4.23
N GLU A 44 -3.29 -18.38 -4.85
CA GLU A 44 -4.26 -17.41 -4.33
C GLU A 44 -5.22 -18.09 -3.36
N MET A 45 -5.50 -17.42 -2.25
CA MET A 45 -6.42 -17.83 -1.20
C MET A 45 -7.51 -16.78 -1.01
N ALA A 46 -8.74 -17.19 -0.79
CA ALA A 46 -9.80 -16.28 -0.33
C ALA A 46 -9.48 -15.74 1.06
N PHE A 47 -10.14 -14.65 1.48
CA PHE A 47 -9.88 -14.01 2.78
C PHE A 47 -10.10 -14.94 3.97
N ASP A 48 -11.13 -15.80 3.89
CA ASP A 48 -11.56 -16.76 4.91
C ASP A 48 -11.02 -18.18 4.68
N GLN A 49 -10.24 -18.38 3.62
CA GLN A 49 -9.66 -19.68 3.33
C GLN A 49 -8.53 -19.99 4.31
N THR A 50 -8.74 -20.99 5.16
CA THR A 50 -7.83 -21.37 6.23
C THR A 50 -6.84 -22.48 5.85
N SER A 51 -6.94 -23.06 4.67
CA SER A 51 -6.05 -24.12 4.20
C SER A 51 -5.86 -24.12 2.70
N ALA A 52 -4.66 -24.48 2.25
CA ALA A 52 -4.34 -24.76 0.85
C ALA A 52 -3.30 -25.87 0.75
N GLN A 53 -3.24 -26.52 -0.42
CA GLN A 53 -2.33 -27.64 -0.68
C GLN A 53 -1.57 -27.43 -1.98
N VAL A 54 -0.28 -27.76 -1.99
CA VAL A 54 0.56 -27.81 -3.17
C VAL A 54 1.24 -29.16 -3.26
N VAL A 55 1.11 -29.83 -4.41
CA VAL A 55 1.79 -31.11 -4.67
C VAL A 55 3.24 -30.83 -5.08
N VAL A 56 4.18 -31.57 -4.48
CA VAL A 56 5.61 -31.45 -4.73
C VAL A 56 6.13 -32.76 -5.29
N THR A 57 6.88 -32.69 -6.39
CA THR A 57 7.65 -33.80 -6.93
C THR A 57 9.13 -33.42 -6.84
N ALA A 58 9.88 -34.08 -5.97
CA ALA A 58 11.30 -33.82 -5.78
C ALA A 58 12.14 -35.05 -6.11
N LYS A 59 13.31 -34.85 -6.73
CA LYS A 59 14.30 -35.92 -7.05
C LYS A 59 15.17 -36.30 -5.86
N SER A 60 15.21 -35.46 -4.82
CA SER A 60 15.94 -35.68 -3.57
C SER A 60 15.15 -35.15 -2.37
N ALA A 61 15.54 -35.51 -1.15
CA ALA A 61 14.97 -34.97 0.06
C ALA A 61 15.13 -33.44 0.10
N TYR A 62 14.17 -32.77 0.68
CA TYR A 62 14.16 -31.32 0.85
C TYR A 62 13.67 -30.90 2.24
N GLU A 63 14.11 -29.76 2.69
CA GLU A 63 13.64 -29.08 3.87
C GLU A 63 12.63 -27.99 3.50
N LEU A 64 11.64 -27.78 4.39
CA LEU A 64 10.64 -26.75 4.25
C LEU A 64 10.90 -25.63 5.24
N TYR A 65 10.91 -24.38 4.74
CA TYR A 65 11.04 -23.19 5.55
C TYR A 65 9.90 -22.23 5.28
N CYS A 66 9.22 -21.80 6.35
CA CYS A 66 8.17 -20.78 6.32
C CYS A 66 8.31 -19.90 7.57
N ARG A 67 8.59 -18.60 7.35
CA ARG A 67 8.67 -17.61 8.43
C ARG A 67 7.56 -16.58 8.24
N CYS A 68 6.36 -16.93 8.67
CA CYS A 68 5.19 -16.10 8.54
C CYS A 68 4.30 -16.24 9.78
N PRO A 69 3.86 -15.15 10.42
CA PRO A 69 3.04 -15.23 11.62
C PRO A 69 1.64 -15.79 11.35
N TRP A 70 1.03 -15.45 10.21
CA TRP A 70 -0.35 -15.80 9.86
C TRP A 70 -0.49 -17.08 9.01
N LEU A 71 0.61 -17.65 8.51
CA LEU A 71 0.61 -18.87 7.70
C LEU A 71 1.63 -19.85 8.24
N LYS A 72 1.20 -21.10 8.45
CA LYS A 72 2.07 -22.22 8.81
C LYS A 72 2.06 -23.24 7.70
N ALA A 73 3.21 -23.84 7.40
CA ALA A 73 3.33 -24.87 6.38
C ALA A 73 3.91 -26.15 6.98
N LYS A 74 3.41 -27.32 6.53
CA LYS A 74 3.94 -28.64 6.87
C LYS A 74 3.99 -29.52 5.64
N GLN A 75 4.91 -30.49 5.63
CA GLN A 75 4.97 -31.52 4.62
C GLN A 75 4.16 -32.75 5.08
N GLU A 76 3.30 -33.25 4.20
CA GLU A 76 2.59 -34.53 4.37
C GLU A 76 2.76 -35.36 3.09
N GLY A 77 3.66 -36.33 3.12
CA GLY A 77 4.05 -37.08 1.92
C GLY A 77 4.59 -36.17 0.83
N ASN A 78 3.93 -36.17 -0.32
CA ASN A 78 4.27 -35.32 -1.46
C ASN A 78 3.53 -33.97 -1.44
N ASN A 79 2.84 -33.65 -0.36
CA ASN A 79 2.04 -32.43 -0.27
C ASN A 79 2.66 -31.45 0.72
N ILE A 80 2.66 -30.18 0.36
CA ILE A 80 2.80 -29.08 1.30
C ILE A 80 1.39 -28.63 1.65
N ILE A 81 1.02 -28.81 2.90
CA ILE A 81 -0.24 -28.30 3.47
C ILE A 81 0.07 -27.02 4.20
N VAL A 82 -0.64 -25.96 3.85
CA VAL A 82 -0.60 -24.70 4.61
C VAL A 82 -1.88 -24.52 5.40
N THR A 83 -1.74 -23.96 6.61
CA THR A 83 -2.86 -23.45 7.39
C THR A 83 -2.65 -21.95 7.59
N ALA A 84 -3.72 -21.17 7.45
CA ALA A 84 -3.69 -19.73 7.54
C ALA A 84 -4.83 -19.24 8.43
N GLU A 85 -4.62 -18.10 9.09
CA GLU A 85 -5.70 -17.35 9.71
C GLU A 85 -6.49 -16.57 8.64
N PRO A 86 -7.78 -16.25 8.85
CA PRO A 86 -8.50 -15.34 7.95
C PRO A 86 -7.78 -13.99 7.82
N ASN A 87 -7.81 -13.41 6.61
CA ASN A 87 -7.29 -12.07 6.38
C ASN A 87 -8.37 -11.02 6.65
N GLU A 88 -8.56 -10.66 7.88
CA GLU A 88 -9.51 -9.62 8.29
C GLU A 88 -9.04 -8.18 7.96
N GLY A 89 -7.89 -8.03 7.30
CA GLY A 89 -7.37 -6.77 6.85
C GLY A 89 -8.01 -6.32 5.53
N PHE A 90 -7.76 -5.07 5.16
CA PHE A 90 -8.27 -4.46 3.92
C PHE A 90 -7.29 -4.54 2.74
N VAL A 91 -6.10 -5.11 2.92
CA VAL A 91 -5.11 -5.33 1.85
C VAL A 91 -4.76 -6.81 1.71
N PRO A 92 -4.39 -7.27 0.50
CA PRO A 92 -3.86 -8.62 0.32
C PRO A 92 -2.57 -8.81 1.10
N ARG A 93 -2.34 -10.01 1.63
CA ARG A 93 -1.09 -10.36 2.29
C ARG A 93 -0.43 -11.55 1.62
N THR A 94 0.90 -11.57 1.60
CA THR A 94 1.70 -12.61 0.93
C THR A 94 2.66 -13.27 1.89
N ALA A 95 2.74 -14.60 1.82
CA ALA A 95 3.72 -15.43 2.52
C ALA A 95 4.54 -16.25 1.51
N ARG A 96 5.76 -16.61 1.90
CA ARG A 96 6.64 -17.47 1.12
C ARG A 96 6.91 -18.76 1.86
N VAL A 97 6.76 -19.87 1.16
CA VAL A 97 7.24 -21.18 1.59
C VAL A 97 8.40 -21.56 0.68
N ILE A 98 9.54 -21.86 1.28
CA ILE A 98 10.78 -22.18 0.59
C ILE A 98 11.08 -23.66 0.79
N LEU A 99 11.29 -24.38 -0.30
CA LEU A 99 11.72 -25.78 -0.30
C LEU A 99 13.17 -25.82 -0.76
N THR A 100 14.06 -26.42 0.02
CA THR A 100 15.50 -26.50 -0.32
C THR A 100 15.96 -27.95 -0.29
N THR A 101 16.50 -28.45 -1.42
CA THR A 101 17.07 -29.80 -1.46
C THR A 101 18.26 -29.91 -0.51
N THR A 102 18.30 -30.97 0.28
CA THR A 102 19.34 -31.17 1.30
C THR A 102 20.70 -31.52 0.72
N LYS A 103 20.73 -32.13 -0.47
CA LYS A 103 21.95 -32.58 -1.13
C LYS A 103 22.53 -31.53 -2.08
N GLU A 104 21.70 -30.96 -2.95
CA GLU A 104 22.13 -30.04 -4.00
C GLU A 104 22.04 -28.57 -3.57
N ASN A 105 21.43 -28.29 -2.42
CA ASN A 105 21.17 -26.94 -1.89
C ASN A 105 20.45 -26.00 -2.88
N VAL A 106 19.50 -26.56 -3.61
CA VAL A 106 18.69 -25.81 -4.60
C VAL A 106 17.32 -25.52 -4.02
N SER A 107 16.89 -24.26 -4.11
CA SER A 107 15.64 -23.80 -3.51
C SER A 107 14.54 -23.54 -4.54
N ARG A 108 13.30 -23.86 -4.15
CA ARG A 108 12.07 -23.50 -4.84
C ARG A 108 11.18 -22.68 -3.91
N VAL A 109 10.62 -21.56 -4.40
CA VAL A 109 9.74 -20.70 -3.65
C VAL A 109 8.30 -20.92 -4.11
N ILE A 110 7.37 -21.03 -3.16
CA ILE A 110 5.93 -21.01 -3.37
C ILE A 110 5.40 -19.75 -2.67
N ASN A 111 4.72 -18.90 -3.43
CA ASN A 111 4.08 -17.71 -2.90
C ASN A 111 2.60 -18.01 -2.59
N PHE A 112 2.14 -17.62 -1.43
CA PHE A 112 0.73 -17.69 -1.02
C PHE A 112 0.23 -16.27 -0.83
N THR A 113 -0.76 -15.86 -1.62
CA THR A 113 -1.40 -14.55 -1.52
C THR A 113 -2.83 -14.71 -1.05
N GLN A 114 -3.16 -14.19 0.12
CA GLN A 114 -4.51 -14.22 0.67
C GLN A 114 -5.18 -12.86 0.45
N LYS A 115 -6.36 -12.89 -0.18
CA LYS A 115 -7.18 -11.69 -0.44
C LYS A 115 -7.64 -11.05 0.86
N PRO A 116 -7.95 -9.75 0.87
CA PRO A 116 -8.58 -9.09 2.01
C PRO A 116 -10.04 -9.53 2.15
N GLU A 117 -10.65 -9.21 3.30
CA GLU A 117 -12.08 -9.34 3.51
C GLU A 117 -12.86 -8.59 2.40
N PRO A 118 -13.98 -9.13 1.88
CA PRO A 118 -14.81 -8.43 0.90
C PRO A 118 -15.35 -7.10 1.44
N GLY A 119 -15.50 -6.13 0.56
CA GLY A 119 -16.00 -4.80 0.93
C GLY A 119 -14.96 -3.70 0.82
N HIS A 120 -13.70 -4.08 0.67
CA HIS A 120 -12.60 -3.22 0.29
C HIS A 120 -12.40 -3.23 -1.23
N ASP A 121 -11.58 -2.30 -1.76
CA ASP A 121 -11.35 -2.11 -3.22
C ASP A 121 -12.59 -1.57 -3.96
N LYS A 122 -13.35 -0.69 -3.31
CA LYS A 122 -14.47 0.03 -3.93
C LYS A 122 -14.03 1.38 -4.46
N TYR A 123 -14.68 1.80 -5.54
CA TYR A 123 -14.62 3.18 -6.00
C TYR A 123 -15.88 3.92 -5.56
N TYR A 124 -15.67 5.07 -4.93
CA TYR A 124 -16.74 5.96 -4.47
C TYR A 124 -16.81 7.19 -5.37
N PRO A 125 -17.82 7.32 -6.24
CA PRO A 125 -18.04 8.53 -7.02
C PRO A 125 -18.58 9.66 -6.11
N LEU A 126 -18.45 10.90 -6.58
CA LEU A 126 -19.19 12.01 -6.01
C LEU A 126 -20.70 11.86 -6.30
N PRO A 127 -21.58 12.42 -5.47
CA PRO A 127 -23.00 12.51 -5.79
C PRO A 127 -23.23 13.20 -7.14
N THR A 128 -24.09 12.63 -7.98
CA THR A 128 -24.46 13.18 -9.29
C THR A 128 -25.68 14.11 -9.20
N GLU A 129 -26.39 14.04 -8.09
CA GLU A 129 -27.57 14.86 -7.80
C GLU A 129 -27.23 15.89 -6.71
N GLY A 130 -27.93 17.02 -6.73
CA GLY A 130 -27.71 18.12 -5.79
C GLY A 130 -26.70 19.15 -6.29
N ASN A 131 -26.69 20.30 -5.63
CA ASN A 131 -25.71 21.36 -5.87
C ASN A 131 -24.55 21.18 -4.90
N ILE A 132 -23.46 20.57 -5.36
CA ILE A 132 -22.30 20.27 -4.50
C ILE A 132 -21.06 21.06 -4.94
N LEU A 133 -20.23 21.40 -3.97
CA LEU A 133 -18.87 21.92 -4.18
C LEU A 133 -17.85 20.91 -3.60
N PRO A 134 -17.17 20.14 -4.44
CA PRO A 134 -16.02 19.34 -3.99
C PRO A 134 -14.92 20.24 -3.42
N MET A 135 -14.40 19.90 -2.25
CA MET A 135 -13.39 20.71 -1.55
C MET A 135 -12.10 20.89 -2.39
N VAL A 136 -11.80 19.97 -3.31
CA VAL A 136 -10.65 20.08 -4.23
C VAL A 136 -10.79 21.28 -5.18
N LYS A 137 -11.98 21.83 -5.38
CA LYS A 137 -12.23 23.02 -6.21
C LYS A 137 -12.09 24.33 -5.43
N MET A 138 -11.92 24.28 -4.11
CA MET A 138 -11.70 25.44 -3.26
C MET A 138 -10.22 25.85 -3.29
N ASP A 139 -9.92 27.08 -2.95
CA ASP A 139 -8.57 27.49 -2.59
C ASP A 139 -8.28 26.97 -1.16
N LEU A 140 -7.30 26.10 -1.03
CA LEU A 140 -6.89 25.50 0.25
C LEU A 140 -5.57 26.07 0.79
N SER A 141 -5.06 27.16 0.20
CA SER A 141 -3.78 27.76 0.56
C SER A 141 -3.73 28.36 1.96
N LYS A 142 -4.90 28.64 2.55
CA LYS A 142 -5.04 29.16 3.91
C LYS A 142 -5.11 28.07 4.99
N ALA A 143 -5.05 26.80 4.62
CA ALA A 143 -4.92 25.72 5.60
C ALA A 143 -3.62 25.89 6.39
N THR A 144 -3.69 25.78 7.72
CA THR A 144 -2.51 25.87 8.58
C THR A 144 -1.95 24.50 8.88
N HIS A 145 -0.64 24.39 9.03
CA HIS A 145 0.08 23.14 9.21
C HIS A 145 1.15 23.29 10.30
N ASP A 146 1.63 22.15 10.80
CA ASP A 146 2.86 22.12 11.57
C ASP A 146 4.11 22.35 10.67
N ASP A 147 5.29 22.28 11.28
CA ASP A 147 6.53 22.54 10.56
C ASP A 147 7.03 21.38 9.68
N PHE A 148 6.36 20.22 9.70
CA PHE A 148 6.88 19.02 9.03
C PHE A 148 6.43 18.90 7.55
N ILE A 149 5.12 18.88 7.28
CA ILE A 149 4.58 18.89 5.91
C ILE A 149 3.55 20.02 5.81
N LYS A 150 3.90 21.07 5.04
CA LYS A 150 3.14 22.33 4.95
C LYS A 150 2.28 22.38 3.68
N GLU A 151 1.80 21.24 3.21
CA GLU A 151 1.05 21.16 1.95
C GLU A 151 -0.26 20.43 2.12
N VAL A 152 -1.26 20.89 1.36
CA VAL A 152 -2.51 20.17 1.09
C VAL A 152 -2.45 19.60 -0.31
N TYR A 153 -2.67 18.33 -0.43
CA TYR A 153 -2.66 17.62 -1.71
C TYR A 153 -4.09 17.39 -2.20
N LYS A 154 -4.38 17.77 -3.44
CA LYS A 154 -5.68 17.56 -4.09
C LYS A 154 -5.57 16.40 -5.05
N ASN A 155 -6.47 15.41 -4.93
CA ASN A 155 -6.53 14.19 -5.75
C ASN A 155 -5.21 13.39 -5.76
N ARG A 156 -4.44 13.50 -4.70
CA ARG A 156 -3.15 12.84 -4.53
C ARG A 156 -2.84 12.58 -3.07
N SER A 157 -2.27 11.43 -2.78
CA SER A 157 -1.71 11.09 -1.48
C SER A 157 -0.50 11.98 -1.11
N VAL A 158 -0.22 12.14 0.16
CA VAL A 158 1.03 12.76 0.68
C VAL A 158 2.26 12.04 0.10
N GLU A 159 2.20 10.72 -0.03
CA GLU A 159 3.27 9.89 -0.61
C GLU A 159 3.31 9.91 -2.15
N GLY A 160 2.36 10.56 -2.80
CA GLY A 160 2.12 10.49 -4.23
C GLY A 160 1.14 9.37 -4.61
N GLY A 161 0.71 9.37 -5.87
CA GLY A 161 -0.30 8.44 -6.33
C GLY A 161 -1.72 8.77 -5.86
N GLN A 162 -2.65 7.85 -6.12
CA GLN A 162 -4.05 8.00 -5.75
C GLN A 162 -4.25 7.75 -4.25
N VAL A 163 -5.08 8.58 -3.60
CA VAL A 163 -5.51 8.34 -2.22
C VAL A 163 -6.28 7.03 -2.14
N LYS A 164 -5.92 6.22 -1.15
CA LYS A 164 -6.68 5.05 -0.74
C LYS A 164 -6.92 5.07 0.76
N ILE A 165 -8.16 4.82 1.15
CA ILE A 165 -8.52 4.63 2.55
C ILE A 165 -9.13 3.23 2.68
N LYS A 166 -8.43 2.34 3.39
CA LYS A 166 -8.85 0.93 3.55
C LYS A 166 -9.08 0.23 2.20
N ASN A 167 -8.13 0.41 1.29
CA ASN A 167 -8.12 -0.02 -0.10
C ASN A 167 -9.26 0.54 -0.99
N ASN A 168 -10.10 1.41 -0.46
CA ASN A 168 -11.13 2.09 -1.25
C ASN A 168 -10.55 3.35 -1.90
N THR A 169 -11.05 3.67 -3.09
CA THR A 169 -10.66 4.84 -3.88
C THR A 169 -11.86 5.79 -4.06
N TYR A 170 -11.56 7.06 -4.28
CA TYR A 170 -12.55 8.13 -4.32
C TYR A 170 -12.36 8.96 -5.58
N GLU A 171 -13.46 9.51 -6.12
CA GLU A 171 -13.39 10.38 -7.30
C GLU A 171 -12.56 11.63 -7.02
N THR A 172 -12.73 12.23 -5.83
CA THR A 172 -11.92 13.34 -5.37
C THR A 172 -11.33 13.06 -3.99
N SER A 173 -10.23 13.72 -3.67
CA SER A 173 -9.62 13.59 -2.36
C SER A 173 -8.83 14.84 -1.96
N VAL A 174 -8.76 15.09 -0.66
CA VAL A 174 -7.84 16.05 -0.07
C VAL A 174 -6.98 15.31 0.95
N ALA A 175 -5.67 15.38 0.78
CA ALA A 175 -4.73 14.76 1.72
C ALA A 175 -3.84 15.81 2.38
N THR A 176 -3.49 15.56 3.62
CA THR A 176 -2.65 16.44 4.46
C THR A 176 -1.89 15.60 5.49
N HIS A 177 -1.09 16.26 6.31
CA HIS A 177 -0.41 15.64 7.44
C HIS A 177 -0.94 16.24 8.76
N ALA A 178 -0.94 15.49 9.85
CA ALA A 178 -1.18 16.07 11.16
C ALA A 178 0.11 16.79 11.63
N LYS A 179 0.04 18.00 12.17
CA LYS A 179 -1.14 18.80 12.48
C LYS A 179 -1.57 19.64 11.28
N SER A 180 -2.85 19.70 11.03
CA SER A 180 -3.40 20.65 10.05
C SER A 180 -4.79 21.14 10.46
N VAL A 181 -5.11 22.38 10.06
CA VAL A 181 -6.40 23.02 10.35
C VAL A 181 -6.93 23.68 9.09
N PHE A 182 -8.21 23.41 8.79
CA PHE A 182 -8.96 24.07 7.74
C PHE A 182 -10.10 24.83 8.39
N LYS A 183 -10.13 26.14 8.20
CA LYS A 183 -11.19 27.00 8.71
C LYS A 183 -12.01 27.52 7.56
N VAL A 184 -13.26 27.11 7.47
CA VAL A 184 -14.14 27.32 6.32
C VAL A 184 -15.27 28.25 6.68
N GLN A 185 -15.37 29.39 5.98
CA GLN A 185 -16.57 30.24 5.99
C GLN A 185 -17.64 29.53 5.16
N LEU A 186 -18.75 29.16 5.78
CA LEU A 186 -19.76 28.26 5.18
C LEU A 186 -20.67 28.94 4.14
N ASN A 187 -20.93 30.23 4.25
CA ASN A 187 -21.77 31.02 3.33
C ASN A 187 -23.13 30.35 3.02
N GLY A 188 -23.74 29.71 4.04
CA GLY A 188 -25.01 29.03 3.90
C GLY A 188 -24.95 27.61 3.33
N ALA A 189 -23.80 26.98 3.28
CA ALA A 189 -23.71 25.54 2.97
C ALA A 189 -24.55 24.72 3.97
N MET A 190 -25.16 23.65 3.48
CA MET A 190 -26.14 22.86 4.24
C MET A 190 -25.51 21.65 4.91
N HIS A 191 -24.60 20.98 4.24
CA HIS A 191 -23.89 19.81 4.74
C HIS A 191 -22.43 19.86 4.33
N PHE A 192 -21.57 19.26 5.17
CA PHE A 192 -20.22 18.86 4.82
C PHE A 192 -20.11 17.34 4.95
N VAL A 193 -19.67 16.68 3.89
CA VAL A 193 -19.57 15.21 3.82
C VAL A 193 -18.19 14.79 3.39
N THR A 194 -17.65 13.76 4.02
CA THR A 194 -16.38 13.12 3.63
C THR A 194 -16.20 11.77 4.32
N ASP A 195 -15.34 10.91 3.75
CA ASP A 195 -14.78 9.74 4.44
C ASP A 195 -13.35 10.06 4.89
N LEU A 196 -13.03 9.80 6.15
CA LEU A 196 -11.70 10.05 6.73
C LEU A 196 -10.93 8.75 6.95
N GLY A 197 -9.62 8.82 6.81
CA GLY A 197 -8.73 7.76 7.23
C GLY A 197 -7.26 8.13 7.12
N ILE A 198 -6.42 7.28 7.67
CA ILE A 198 -4.99 7.28 7.37
C ILE A 198 -4.81 6.67 5.98
N ASP A 199 -4.00 7.31 5.14
CA ASP A 199 -3.75 6.89 3.77
C ASP A 199 -2.99 5.55 3.73
N ASP A 200 -3.51 4.60 2.95
CA ASP A 200 -2.91 3.26 2.82
C ASP A 200 -1.48 3.30 2.22
N ALA A 201 -1.10 4.39 1.56
CA ALA A 201 0.25 4.56 1.03
C ALA A 201 1.34 4.45 2.10
N ILE A 202 1.03 4.75 3.38
CA ILE A 202 1.97 4.60 4.49
C ILE A 202 2.40 3.15 4.71
N LEU A 203 1.56 2.16 4.36
CA LEU A 203 1.86 0.73 4.50
C LEU A 203 3.04 0.29 3.63
N THR A 204 3.37 1.03 2.57
CA THR A 204 4.53 0.73 1.72
C THR A 204 5.85 1.11 2.37
N ARG A 205 5.84 2.05 3.31
CA ARG A 205 7.06 2.53 3.99
C ARG A 205 7.37 1.77 5.26
N THR A 206 6.35 1.50 6.05
CA THR A 206 6.53 0.80 7.32
C THR A 206 5.34 -0.11 7.58
N PRO A 207 5.55 -1.44 7.68
CA PRO A 207 4.49 -2.38 8.05
C PRO A 207 4.11 -2.28 9.54
N GLU A 208 4.77 -1.43 10.32
CA GLU A 208 4.64 -1.30 11.76
C GLU A 208 3.79 -0.07 12.11
N ASN A 209 2.49 -0.26 12.29
CA ASN A 209 1.54 0.55 13.07
C ASN A 209 1.77 2.08 13.10
N HIS A 210 2.18 2.70 12.01
CA HIS A 210 2.29 4.15 11.91
C HIS A 210 1.01 4.74 11.32
N GLY A 211 0.71 5.98 11.71
CA GLY A 211 -0.51 6.68 11.38
C GLY A 211 -1.58 6.49 12.45
N ASP A 212 -1.64 7.45 13.37
CA ASP A 212 -2.51 7.51 14.53
C ASP A 212 -2.86 8.97 14.84
N ALA A 213 -3.91 9.48 14.25
CA ALA A 213 -4.31 10.87 14.34
C ALA A 213 -5.69 11.05 14.97
N LYS A 214 -5.90 12.22 15.58
CA LYS A 214 -7.20 12.69 16.02
C LYS A 214 -7.80 13.61 14.99
N TYR A 215 -9.12 13.56 14.87
CA TYR A 215 -9.89 14.53 14.11
C TYR A 215 -10.89 15.23 15.00
N GLN A 216 -11.19 16.49 14.69
CA GLN A 216 -12.19 17.29 15.36
C GLN A 216 -12.85 18.24 14.36
N PHE A 217 -14.16 18.35 14.44
CA PHE A 217 -14.95 19.28 13.65
C PHE A 217 -15.72 20.21 14.59
N LEU A 218 -15.56 21.52 14.38
CA LEU A 218 -16.23 22.54 15.16
C LEU A 218 -17.15 23.37 14.26
N LEU A 219 -18.39 23.59 14.67
CA LEU A 219 -19.27 24.61 14.08
C LEU A 219 -19.36 25.80 15.02
N ASP A 220 -18.95 26.97 14.53
CA ASP A 220 -18.89 28.23 15.30
C ASP A 220 -18.18 28.03 16.66
N GLY A 221 -17.10 27.26 16.67
CA GLY A 221 -16.30 26.94 17.85
C GLY A 221 -16.84 25.83 18.74
N LYS A 222 -18.03 25.24 18.42
CA LYS A 222 -18.61 24.13 19.16
C LYS A 222 -18.31 22.80 18.48
N GLU A 223 -17.76 21.84 19.21
CA GLU A 223 -17.50 20.48 18.71
C GLU A 223 -18.82 19.78 18.28
N VAL A 224 -18.82 19.24 17.07
CA VAL A 224 -19.93 18.48 16.49
C VAL A 224 -19.55 17.07 16.10
N ALA A 225 -18.25 16.81 15.85
CA ALA A 225 -17.71 15.48 15.65
C ALA A 225 -16.25 15.47 16.08
N ALA A 226 -15.82 14.40 16.73
CA ALA A 226 -14.43 14.18 17.08
C ALA A 226 -14.15 12.67 17.22
N GLY A 227 -12.89 12.29 17.06
CA GLY A 227 -12.46 10.91 17.24
C GLY A 227 -11.00 10.70 16.92
N ARG A 228 -10.65 9.44 16.78
CA ARG A 228 -9.33 8.97 16.43
C ARG A 228 -9.44 8.07 15.20
N MET A 229 -8.44 8.10 14.36
CA MET A 229 -8.28 7.21 13.21
C MET A 229 -6.86 6.65 13.18
N THR A 230 -6.76 5.38 12.82
CA THR A 230 -5.49 4.67 12.74
C THR A 230 -5.38 3.93 11.42
N ILE A 231 -4.14 3.58 11.04
CA ILE A 231 -3.93 2.71 9.88
C ILE A 231 -4.54 1.30 10.08
N LEU A 232 -4.79 0.89 11.31
CA LEU A 232 -5.35 -0.43 11.64
C LEU A 232 -6.88 -0.49 11.65
N ASP A 233 -7.58 0.64 11.54
CA ASP A 233 -9.04 0.65 11.48
C ASP A 233 -9.52 -0.14 10.26
N LYS A 234 -10.62 -0.87 10.41
CA LYS A 234 -11.18 -1.71 9.33
C LYS A 234 -11.95 -0.90 8.29
N THR A 235 -12.48 0.25 8.66
CA THR A 235 -13.31 1.12 7.79
C THR A 235 -12.84 2.56 7.86
N ALA A 236 -13.12 3.33 6.81
CA ALA A 236 -13.07 4.78 6.87
C ALA A 236 -14.09 5.32 7.87
N VAL A 237 -13.80 6.47 8.46
CA VAL A 237 -14.76 7.21 9.31
C VAL A 237 -15.63 8.07 8.40
N HIS A 238 -16.91 7.75 8.30
CA HIS A 238 -17.86 8.57 7.55
C HIS A 238 -18.25 9.80 8.36
N ILE A 239 -18.12 10.98 7.78
CA ILE A 239 -18.50 12.28 8.33
C ILE A 239 -19.61 12.86 7.48
N ASP A 240 -20.73 13.18 8.10
CA ASP A 240 -21.85 13.94 7.53
C ASP A 240 -22.32 14.95 8.57
N ILE A 241 -21.97 16.22 8.37
CA ILE A 241 -22.24 17.31 9.31
C ILE A 241 -23.28 18.23 8.73
N ASN A 242 -24.41 18.35 9.39
CA ASN A 242 -25.38 19.40 9.09
C ASN A 242 -24.80 20.76 9.50
N THR A 243 -24.51 21.60 8.51
CA THR A 243 -23.90 22.92 8.68
C THR A 243 -24.93 24.06 8.60
N HIS A 244 -26.24 23.73 8.46
CA HIS A 244 -27.29 24.72 8.31
C HIS A 244 -27.31 25.73 9.46
N GLY A 245 -27.24 27.01 9.13
CA GLY A 245 -27.27 28.10 10.09
C GLY A 245 -25.95 28.42 10.78
N ALA A 246 -24.93 27.58 10.65
CA ALA A 246 -23.59 27.88 11.13
C ALA A 246 -22.85 28.80 10.15
N LYS A 247 -21.88 29.55 10.67
CA LYS A 247 -21.04 30.49 9.89
C LYS A 247 -19.69 29.86 9.51
N VAL A 248 -19.05 29.17 10.44
CA VAL A 248 -17.71 28.65 10.29
C VAL A 248 -17.66 27.17 10.66
N LEU A 249 -17.02 26.39 9.79
CA LEU A 249 -16.60 25.02 10.08
C LEU A 249 -15.08 25.00 10.25
N GLU A 250 -14.59 24.49 11.39
CA GLU A 250 -13.20 24.18 11.59
C GLU A 250 -12.97 22.67 11.53
N ILE A 251 -12.04 22.24 10.68
CA ILE A 251 -11.63 20.85 10.53
C ILE A 251 -10.19 20.76 11.07
N ILE A 252 -10.00 20.01 12.14
CA ILE A 252 -8.72 19.95 12.85
C ILE A 252 -8.24 18.49 12.84
N PHE A 253 -7.01 18.31 12.45
CA PHE A 253 -6.29 17.06 12.55
C PHE A 253 -5.07 17.23 13.44
N ASP A 254 -5.01 16.47 14.52
CA ASP A 254 -3.91 16.50 15.47
C ASP A 254 -3.24 15.12 15.56
N PRO A 255 -1.91 15.03 15.79
CA PRO A 255 -1.27 13.76 16.07
C PRO A 255 -1.72 13.21 17.43
N ASN A 256 -1.87 11.91 17.53
CA ASN A 256 -2.11 11.26 18.82
C ASN A 256 -0.79 10.83 19.47
N GLY A 257 0.09 11.79 19.74
CA GLY A 257 1.45 11.58 20.25
C GLY A 257 2.50 11.87 19.17
N SER A 258 3.08 10.86 18.55
CA SER A 258 3.99 11.07 17.41
C SER A 258 3.19 11.37 16.15
N ASN A 259 3.68 12.30 15.33
CA ASN A 259 3.09 12.59 14.02
C ASN A 259 3.64 11.68 12.89
N TRP A 260 4.41 10.65 13.23
CA TRP A 260 5.02 9.76 12.24
C TRP A 260 3.96 8.95 11.48
N GLY A 261 3.88 9.18 10.17
CA GLY A 261 2.94 8.47 9.30
C GLY A 261 1.49 8.96 9.40
N ASP A 262 1.22 10.10 10.03
CA ASP A 262 -0.12 10.68 10.14
C ASP A 262 -0.54 11.35 8.83
N HIS A 263 -0.52 10.56 7.75
CA HIS A 263 -0.96 10.95 6.42
C HIS A 263 -2.47 10.83 6.35
N ILE A 264 -3.16 11.93 6.57
CA ILE A 264 -4.61 12.00 6.65
C ILE A 264 -5.18 12.23 5.28
N SER A 265 -6.18 11.44 4.92
CA SER A 265 -6.93 11.60 3.68
C SER A 265 -8.41 11.76 3.94
N MET A 266 -9.00 12.71 3.23
CA MET A 266 -10.44 12.93 3.07
C MET A 266 -10.84 12.40 1.70
N GLY A 267 -11.66 11.36 1.65
CA GLY A 267 -12.26 10.82 0.44
C GLY A 267 -13.56 11.57 0.13
N ASN A 268 -13.70 12.03 -1.10
CA ASN A 268 -14.85 12.81 -1.57
C ASN A 268 -15.30 13.93 -0.62
N PRO A 269 -14.40 14.82 -0.15
CA PRO A 269 -14.85 15.94 0.68
C PRO A 269 -15.65 16.94 -0.16
N TYR A 270 -16.91 17.19 0.20
CA TYR A 270 -17.75 18.15 -0.49
C TYR A 270 -18.73 18.88 0.45
N PHE A 271 -19.18 20.04 0.00
CA PHE A 271 -20.27 20.80 0.62
C PHE A 271 -21.52 20.71 -0.25
N GLU A 272 -22.69 20.54 0.39
CA GLU A 272 -23.98 20.77 -0.25
C GLU A 272 -24.34 22.25 -0.14
N LEU A 273 -24.71 22.86 -1.27
CA LEU A 273 -24.91 24.30 -1.37
C LEU A 273 -26.36 24.66 -1.55
N THR A 274 -26.75 25.83 -0.98
CA THR A 274 -27.99 26.51 -1.33
C THR A 274 -27.75 27.53 -2.45
N ALA A 275 -26.89 28.52 -2.26
CA ALA A 275 -26.60 29.57 -3.23
C ALA A 275 -25.11 29.93 -3.27
N ASP A 276 -24.54 30.36 -2.15
CA ASP A 276 -23.17 30.85 -2.09
C ASP A 276 -22.18 29.72 -1.82
N LYS A 277 -20.90 29.95 -2.18
CA LYS A 277 -19.86 28.95 -2.04
C LYS A 277 -19.08 29.14 -0.74
N PRO A 278 -18.79 28.07 0.00
CA PRO A 278 -17.83 28.07 1.09
C PRO A 278 -16.44 28.46 0.62
N GLU A 279 -15.68 29.10 1.51
CA GLU A 279 -14.27 29.46 1.27
C GLU A 279 -13.44 29.28 2.55
N LEU A 280 -12.14 29.01 2.40
CA LEU A 280 -11.22 29.01 3.53
C LEU A 280 -10.94 30.46 3.99
N ILE A 281 -10.90 30.62 5.30
CA ILE A 281 -10.54 31.87 5.98
C ILE A 281 -9.33 31.64 6.88
N ASP A 282 -8.71 32.73 7.30
CA ASP A 282 -7.55 32.72 8.21
C ASP A 282 -7.92 32.27 9.62
#